data_85feaaeedd454d57f4ab9b3bf3584ee0
#
_entry.id   85feaaeedd454d57f4ab9b3bf3584ee0
#
_cell.length_a   1.000
_cell.length_b   1.000
_cell.length_c   1.000
_cell.angle_alpha   90.00
_cell.angle_beta   90.00
_cell.angle_gamma   90.00
#
_symmetry.space_group_name_H-M   'P 1'
#
loop_
_entity.id
_entity.type
_entity.pdbx_description
1 polymer ?
#
loop_
_entity_poly.entity_id
_entity_poly.type
_entity_poly.pdbx_seq_one_letter_code
_entity_poly.pdbx_strand_id
1 'polypeptide(L)'
;MQLDLFISNNQEQGLIKNLLPKDGVVEIYPAFFTKEESESLFNHLLNEIEWQQDSMKFYGKQVNLPRLTAWYGESMKQYSYSGIDMNVKPWTEELLFIKNRIEKNSGLKFTSVLLNFYRDGNDSVSWHRDNEKVLRVNPVIASVSFGATRTFKFRHIDDHSLVRKVELTNGMFVLMKGETQHKWEHTIPKTSRQVDQRIGLTFRILF
;
A
#
# COMPACT_ATOMS: atom_id res chain seq x y z
N MET A 1 21.81 -20.88 20.57
CA MET A 1 21.06 -21.49 19.46
C MET A 1 19.62 -21.78 19.90
N GLN A 2 18.89 -20.77 20.41
CA GLN A 2 17.51 -20.92 20.94
C GLN A 2 16.66 -19.66 20.79
N LEU A 3 17.12 -18.65 20.04
CA LEU A 3 16.37 -17.40 19.79
C LEU A 3 15.56 -17.39 18.48
N ASP A 4 15.86 -18.29 17.53
CA ASP A 4 15.18 -18.28 16.22
C ASP A 4 13.81 -19.00 16.21
N LEU A 5 13.51 -19.81 17.22
CA LEU A 5 12.24 -20.56 17.28
C LEU A 5 11.05 -19.74 17.81
N PHE A 6 11.30 -18.61 18.47
CA PHE A 6 10.21 -17.77 19.00
C PHE A 6 9.72 -16.70 18.00
N ILE A 7 10.51 -16.39 16.98
CA ILE A 7 10.15 -15.37 15.96
C ILE A 7 9.17 -15.94 14.93
N SER A 8 9.23 -17.23 14.64
CA SER A 8 8.37 -17.87 13.62
C SER A 8 6.92 -18.11 14.11
N ASN A 9 6.69 -18.31 15.38
CA ASN A 9 5.35 -18.64 15.89
C ASN A 9 4.41 -17.43 16.10
N ASN A 10 4.92 -16.21 16.23
CA ASN A 10 4.06 -15.03 16.41
C ASN A 10 3.58 -14.40 15.09
N GLN A 11 4.19 -14.72 13.94
CA GLN A 11 3.78 -14.17 12.65
C GLN A 11 2.63 -14.97 12.00
N GLU A 12 2.40 -16.23 12.38
CA GLU A 12 1.29 -17.01 11.84
C GLU A 12 -0.04 -16.79 12.59
N GLN A 13 -0.01 -16.25 13.80
CA GLN A 13 -1.22 -15.89 14.53
C GLN A 13 -1.87 -14.66 13.91
N GLY A 14 -2.97 -14.89 13.21
CA GLY A 14 -3.78 -13.85 12.58
C GLY A 14 -3.58 -13.68 11.07
N LEU A 15 -2.69 -14.46 10.41
CA LEU A 15 -2.56 -14.47 8.97
C LEU A 15 -3.88 -14.85 8.29
N ILE A 16 -4.40 -13.97 7.43
CA ILE A 16 -5.49 -14.28 6.52
C ILE A 16 -4.88 -14.67 5.17
N LYS A 17 -4.95 -15.95 4.81
CA LYS A 17 -4.38 -16.49 3.57
C LYS A 17 -5.08 -15.98 2.31
N ASN A 18 -6.36 -15.66 2.38
CA ASN A 18 -7.08 -14.97 1.34
C ASN A 18 -8.34 -14.30 1.88
N LEU A 19 -8.45 -12.99 1.68
CA LEU A 19 -9.64 -12.20 2.02
C LEU A 19 -10.74 -12.36 0.96
N LEU A 20 -10.36 -12.60 -0.30
CA LEU A 20 -11.26 -12.63 -1.44
C LEU A 20 -11.89 -14.02 -1.59
N PRO A 21 -13.20 -14.13 -1.93
CA PRO A 21 -13.87 -15.42 -2.09
C PRO A 21 -13.55 -16.10 -3.44
N LYS A 22 -13.14 -15.31 -4.46
CA LYS A 22 -12.83 -15.78 -5.82
C LYS A 22 -11.98 -14.74 -6.57
N ASP A 23 -11.47 -15.10 -7.73
CA ASP A 23 -10.89 -14.23 -8.76
C ASP A 23 -9.82 -13.27 -8.22
N GLY A 24 -8.90 -13.79 -7.40
CA GLY A 24 -7.80 -13.05 -6.82
C GLY A 24 -7.38 -13.57 -5.45
N VAL A 25 -6.26 -13.05 -4.97
CA VAL A 25 -5.70 -13.40 -3.67
C VAL A 25 -5.24 -12.15 -2.95
N VAL A 26 -5.75 -11.96 -1.73
CA VAL A 26 -5.33 -10.90 -0.81
C VAL A 26 -4.94 -11.52 0.51
N GLU A 27 -3.64 -11.61 0.76
CA GLU A 27 -3.08 -12.09 2.03
C GLU A 27 -2.91 -10.91 2.99
N ILE A 28 -3.23 -11.13 4.26
CA ILE A 28 -3.13 -10.11 5.30
C ILE A 28 -2.26 -10.62 6.43
N TYR A 29 -1.25 -9.85 6.77
CA TYR A 29 -0.29 -10.10 7.85
C TYR A 29 -0.48 -9.01 8.92
N PRO A 30 -1.35 -9.21 9.90
CA PRO A 30 -1.52 -8.28 11.03
C PRO A 30 -0.24 -8.20 11.85
N ALA A 31 0.08 -7.01 12.37
CA ALA A 31 1.27 -6.78 13.19
C ALA A 31 2.57 -7.33 12.57
N PHE A 32 2.73 -7.18 11.25
CA PHE A 32 3.92 -7.61 10.53
C PHE A 32 5.18 -6.85 10.98
N PHE A 33 5.02 -5.58 11.34
CA PHE A 33 5.98 -4.80 12.11
C PHE A 33 5.49 -4.68 13.55
N THR A 34 6.40 -4.72 14.53
CA THR A 34 6.04 -4.51 15.93
C THR A 34 5.48 -3.10 16.14
N LYS A 35 4.88 -2.85 17.29
CA LYS A 35 4.37 -1.52 17.63
C LYS A 35 5.50 -0.49 17.62
N GLU A 36 6.61 -0.82 18.25
CA GLU A 36 7.79 0.05 18.41
C GLU A 36 8.42 0.35 17.04
N GLU A 37 8.60 -0.67 16.20
CA GLU A 37 9.09 -0.50 14.83
C GLU A 37 8.15 0.40 14.02
N SER A 38 6.84 0.17 14.12
CA SER A 38 5.83 0.90 13.37
C SER A 38 5.76 2.37 13.77
N GLU A 39 5.86 2.68 15.06
CA GLU A 39 5.90 4.05 15.58
C GLU A 39 7.17 4.77 15.14
N SER A 40 8.32 4.11 15.22
CA SER A 40 9.61 4.65 14.76
C SER A 40 9.60 4.94 13.26
N LEU A 41 9.15 3.97 12.43
CA LEU A 41 9.05 4.11 10.98
C LEU A 41 8.04 5.20 10.59
N PHE A 42 6.88 5.26 11.26
CA PHE A 42 5.90 6.31 11.00
C PHE A 42 6.47 7.70 11.22
N ASN A 43 7.11 7.92 12.38
CA ASN A 43 7.69 9.22 12.73
C ASN A 43 8.81 9.61 11.75
N HIS A 44 9.67 8.67 11.38
CA HIS A 44 10.75 8.93 10.41
C HIS A 44 10.15 9.29 9.03
N LEU A 45 9.25 8.47 8.49
CA LEU A 45 8.63 8.73 7.20
C LEU A 45 7.83 10.04 7.19
N LEU A 46 7.16 10.39 8.28
CA LEU A 46 6.41 11.63 8.39
C LEU A 46 7.31 12.87 8.22
N ASN A 47 8.50 12.85 8.82
CA ASN A 47 9.41 14.00 8.90
C ASN A 47 10.40 14.08 7.74
N GLU A 48 10.86 12.93 7.20
CA GLU A 48 11.96 12.88 6.24
C GLU A 48 11.51 12.68 4.78
N ILE A 49 10.27 12.21 4.56
CA ILE A 49 9.76 12.08 3.20
C ILE A 49 9.38 13.46 2.65
N GLU A 50 9.86 13.76 1.45
CA GLU A 50 9.47 14.97 0.72
C GLU A 50 8.07 14.80 0.11
N TRP A 51 7.04 15.06 0.91
CA TRP A 51 5.65 14.95 0.51
C TRP A 51 5.25 16.00 -0.52
N GLN A 52 4.50 15.59 -1.54
CA GLN A 52 4.02 16.44 -2.62
C GLN A 52 2.49 16.42 -2.70
N GLN A 53 1.91 17.57 -3.07
CA GLN A 53 0.49 17.68 -3.38
C GLN A 53 0.31 17.48 -4.87
N ASP A 54 0.03 16.26 -5.28
CA ASP A 54 -0.26 15.95 -6.68
C ASP A 54 -1.68 16.33 -7.07
N SER A 55 -1.90 16.54 -8.36
CA SER A 55 -3.19 16.83 -8.94
C SER A 55 -3.43 16.01 -10.21
N MET A 56 -4.69 15.75 -10.49
CA MET A 56 -5.12 15.06 -11.70
C MET A 56 -6.13 15.89 -12.48
N LYS A 57 -6.21 15.68 -13.80
CA LYS A 57 -7.29 16.26 -14.60
C LYS A 57 -8.56 15.43 -14.46
N PHE A 58 -9.64 16.05 -14.00
CA PHE A 58 -10.95 15.44 -13.88
C PHE A 58 -11.98 16.33 -14.59
N TYR A 59 -12.62 15.81 -15.64
CA TYR A 59 -13.51 16.57 -16.53
C TYR A 59 -12.92 17.91 -16.99
N GLY A 60 -11.63 17.90 -17.39
CA GLY A 60 -10.93 19.09 -17.89
C GLY A 60 -10.45 20.06 -16.80
N LYS A 61 -10.81 19.87 -15.54
CA LYS A 61 -10.36 20.66 -14.39
C LYS A 61 -9.21 19.96 -13.65
N GLN A 62 -8.22 20.75 -13.20
CA GLN A 62 -7.17 20.25 -12.32
C GLN A 62 -7.72 20.15 -10.89
N VAL A 63 -7.64 18.97 -10.31
CA VAL A 63 -8.12 18.68 -8.95
C VAL A 63 -6.98 18.06 -8.15
N ASN A 64 -6.70 18.61 -6.97
CA ASN A 64 -5.71 18.06 -6.07
C ASN A 64 -6.15 16.68 -5.56
N LEU A 65 -5.21 15.76 -5.49
CA LEU A 65 -5.44 14.47 -4.85
C LEU A 65 -5.76 14.70 -3.36
N PRO A 66 -6.78 14.06 -2.79
CA PRO A 66 -7.10 14.18 -1.38
C PRO A 66 -6.13 13.32 -0.54
N ARG A 67 -4.86 13.63 -0.61
CA ARG A 67 -3.71 13.07 0.13
C ARG A 67 -2.42 13.68 -0.41
N LEU A 68 -1.32 13.58 0.34
CA LEU A 68 0.00 13.85 -0.20
C LEU A 68 0.65 12.55 -0.68
N THR A 69 1.59 12.66 -1.61
CA THR A 69 2.27 11.51 -2.20
C THR A 69 3.77 11.71 -2.26
N ALA A 70 4.51 10.61 -2.38
CA ALA A 70 5.92 10.62 -2.73
C ALA A 70 6.26 9.30 -3.43
N TRP A 71 7.21 9.33 -4.38
CA TRP A 71 7.60 8.15 -5.14
C TRP A 71 9.08 7.88 -5.00
N TYR A 72 9.42 6.64 -4.64
CA TYR A 72 10.78 6.17 -4.48
C TYR A 72 11.01 4.86 -5.23
N GLY A 73 12.23 4.61 -5.71
CA GLY A 73 12.52 3.39 -6.45
C GLY A 73 13.91 3.35 -7.05
N GLU A 74 14.13 2.32 -7.85
CA GLU A 74 15.31 2.21 -8.69
C GLU A 74 15.24 3.30 -9.78
N SER A 75 16.40 3.88 -10.11
CA SER A 75 16.49 4.90 -11.17
C SER A 75 16.14 4.26 -12.51
N MET A 76 14.88 4.27 -12.86
CA MET A 76 14.37 3.79 -14.13
C MET A 76 13.58 4.91 -14.82
N LYS A 77 13.52 4.82 -16.14
CA LYS A 77 12.80 5.70 -17.09
C LYS A 77 11.56 6.37 -16.49
N GLN A 78 11.28 7.61 -16.88
CA GLN A 78 10.08 8.36 -16.54
C GLN A 78 8.85 7.46 -16.48
N TYR A 79 8.26 7.35 -15.29
CA TYR A 79 7.04 6.60 -15.05
C TYR A 79 5.88 7.57 -14.85
N SER A 80 4.81 7.36 -15.59
CA SER A 80 3.57 8.12 -15.44
C SER A 80 2.52 7.25 -14.73
N TYR A 81 2.04 7.71 -13.58
CA TYR A 81 0.92 7.11 -12.86
C TYR A 81 -0.32 7.98 -13.01
N SER A 82 -1.41 7.42 -13.54
CA SER A 82 -2.66 8.16 -13.78
C SER A 82 -2.47 9.48 -14.56
N GLY A 83 -1.47 9.53 -15.48
CA GLY A 83 -1.15 10.72 -16.27
C GLY A 83 -0.33 11.79 -15.53
N ILE A 84 0.23 11.46 -14.36
CA ILE A 84 1.15 12.31 -13.60
C ILE A 84 2.57 11.80 -13.83
N ASP A 85 3.46 12.63 -14.38
CA ASP A 85 4.87 12.30 -14.47
C ASP A 85 5.49 12.33 -13.07
N MET A 86 5.91 11.16 -12.61
CA MET A 86 6.43 10.99 -11.26
C MET A 86 7.96 11.11 -11.28
N ASN A 87 8.47 12.02 -10.48
CA ASN A 87 9.91 12.11 -10.23
C ASN A 87 10.30 11.06 -9.17
N VAL A 88 10.88 9.94 -9.64
CA VAL A 88 11.28 8.83 -8.77
C VAL A 88 12.53 9.22 -8.00
N LYS A 89 12.47 9.22 -6.67
CA LYS A 89 13.60 9.48 -5.77
C LYS A 89 14.33 8.19 -5.43
N PRO A 90 15.63 8.25 -5.08
CA PRO A 90 16.36 7.08 -4.64
C PRO A 90 15.83 6.55 -3.31
N TRP A 91 15.97 5.25 -3.08
CA TRP A 91 15.58 4.60 -1.84
C TRP A 91 16.28 5.24 -0.61
N THR A 92 15.53 5.47 0.47
CA THR A 92 16.11 5.75 1.79
C THR A 92 16.43 4.45 2.54
N GLU A 93 17.19 4.53 3.61
CA GLU A 93 17.53 3.36 4.44
C GLU A 93 16.27 2.70 5.03
N GLU A 94 15.30 3.49 5.51
CA GLU A 94 14.06 3.00 6.08
C GLU A 94 13.18 2.32 5.03
N LEU A 95 13.09 2.91 3.83
CA LEU A 95 12.35 2.30 2.73
C LEU A 95 12.99 0.98 2.28
N LEU A 96 14.33 0.91 2.28
CA LEU A 96 15.05 -0.34 2.03
C LEU A 96 14.83 -1.36 3.15
N PHE A 97 14.82 -0.95 4.41
CA PHE A 97 14.50 -1.84 5.54
C PHE A 97 13.11 -2.47 5.38
N ILE A 98 12.08 -1.64 5.11
CA ILE A 98 10.70 -2.11 4.88
C ILE A 98 10.65 -3.05 3.67
N LYS A 99 11.24 -2.62 2.53
CA LYS A 99 11.33 -3.38 1.29
C LYS A 99 11.95 -4.76 1.51
N ASN A 100 13.12 -4.84 2.14
CA ASN A 100 13.82 -6.09 2.38
C ASN A 100 12.99 -7.07 3.23
N ARG A 101 12.25 -6.56 4.21
CA ARG A 101 11.40 -7.38 5.09
C ARG A 101 10.20 -7.98 4.34
N ILE A 102 9.51 -7.18 3.51
CA ILE A 102 8.41 -7.71 2.69
C ILE A 102 8.91 -8.63 1.58
N GLU A 103 10.08 -8.37 0.99
CA GLU A 103 10.71 -9.25 0.01
C GLU A 103 11.10 -10.61 0.60
N LYS A 104 11.66 -10.61 1.81
CA LYS A 104 11.97 -11.87 2.54
C LYS A 104 10.73 -12.71 2.80
N ASN A 105 9.59 -12.08 3.08
CA ASN A 105 8.33 -12.78 3.33
C ASN A 105 7.67 -13.27 2.03
N SER A 106 7.60 -12.41 1.01
CA SER A 106 6.89 -12.71 -0.25
C SER A 106 7.70 -13.52 -1.27
N GLY A 107 9.03 -13.54 -1.15
CA GLY A 107 9.94 -14.12 -2.14
C GLY A 107 10.08 -13.30 -3.43
N LEU A 108 9.56 -12.06 -3.46
CA LEU A 108 9.53 -11.18 -4.63
C LEU A 108 10.53 -10.03 -4.49
N LYS A 109 10.85 -9.37 -5.61
CA LYS A 109 11.71 -8.17 -5.65
C LYS A 109 10.90 -6.99 -6.16
N PHE A 110 10.76 -5.96 -5.32
CA PHE A 110 10.04 -4.74 -5.65
C PHE A 110 11.01 -3.66 -6.14
N THR A 111 10.63 -2.95 -7.20
CA THR A 111 11.49 -1.93 -7.83
C THR A 111 11.07 -0.50 -7.50
N SER A 112 9.87 -0.30 -6.95
CA SER A 112 9.35 1.02 -6.60
C SER A 112 8.37 0.98 -5.44
N VAL A 113 8.17 2.13 -4.81
CA VAL A 113 7.14 2.36 -3.79
C VAL A 113 6.49 3.72 -3.98
N LEU A 114 5.16 3.73 -4.01
CA LEU A 114 4.34 4.93 -3.87
C LEU A 114 3.92 5.07 -2.41
N LEU A 115 4.28 6.19 -1.80
CA LEU A 115 3.82 6.55 -0.47
C LEU A 115 2.60 7.47 -0.59
N ASN A 116 1.61 7.23 0.26
CA ASN A 116 0.41 8.03 0.40
C ASN A 116 0.26 8.48 1.84
N PHE A 117 0.28 9.79 2.08
CA PHE A 117 0.05 10.37 3.39
C PHE A 117 -1.38 10.90 3.49
N TYR A 118 -2.16 10.30 4.37
CA TYR A 118 -3.52 10.69 4.73
C TYR A 118 -3.44 11.50 6.03
N ARG A 119 -3.75 12.80 5.95
CA ARG A 119 -3.62 13.75 7.06
C ARG A 119 -4.71 13.58 8.11
N ASP A 120 -5.90 13.17 7.64
CA ASP A 120 -7.09 12.97 8.47
C ASP A 120 -8.14 12.11 7.74
N GLY A 121 -9.38 12.11 8.22
CA GLY A 121 -10.51 11.36 7.64
C GLY A 121 -11.01 11.90 6.29
N ASN A 122 -10.67 13.12 5.89
CA ASN A 122 -11.06 13.71 4.61
C ASN A 122 -10.19 13.21 3.47
N ASP A 123 -8.95 12.82 3.77
CA ASP A 123 -8.06 12.23 2.78
C ASP A 123 -8.48 10.80 2.43
N SER A 124 -8.35 10.46 1.14
CA SER A 124 -8.91 9.22 0.59
C SER A 124 -8.23 8.83 -0.71
N VAL A 125 -8.49 7.61 -1.15
CA VAL A 125 -8.28 7.17 -2.52
C VAL A 125 -9.58 6.56 -3.03
N SER A 126 -10.02 6.97 -4.21
CA SER A 126 -11.23 6.46 -4.86
C SER A 126 -11.09 5.00 -5.27
N TRP A 127 -12.18 4.36 -5.69
CA TRP A 127 -12.14 3.04 -6.30
C TRP A 127 -11.20 3.03 -7.50
N HIS A 128 -10.22 2.14 -7.49
CA HIS A 128 -9.21 1.98 -8.53
C HIS A 128 -8.63 0.56 -8.52
N ARG A 129 -7.82 0.29 -9.50
CA ARG A 129 -7.02 -0.94 -9.67
C ARG A 129 -5.61 -0.54 -10.04
N ASP A 130 -4.63 -1.27 -9.56
CA ASP A 130 -3.23 -1.12 -9.95
C ASP A 130 -2.97 -2.05 -11.16
N ASN A 131 -3.42 -1.64 -12.35
CA ASN A 131 -3.37 -2.45 -13.58
C ASN A 131 -2.74 -1.73 -14.77
N GLU A 132 -1.88 -0.78 -14.53
CA GLU A 132 -1.13 -0.06 -15.55
C GLU A 132 -0.25 -1.04 -16.34
N LYS A 133 -0.10 -0.77 -17.65
CA LYS A 133 0.65 -1.65 -18.58
C LYS A 133 2.08 -1.98 -18.12
N VAL A 134 2.73 -1.05 -17.45
CA VAL A 134 4.10 -1.21 -16.91
C VAL A 134 4.17 -2.25 -15.80
N LEU A 135 3.06 -2.58 -15.16
CA LEU A 135 2.97 -3.62 -14.12
C LEU A 135 2.77 -5.02 -14.70
N ARG A 136 2.57 -5.12 -16.03
CA ARG A 136 2.27 -6.38 -16.74
C ARG A 136 0.98 -7.06 -16.27
N VAL A 137 0.82 -8.34 -16.64
CA VAL A 137 -0.36 -9.14 -16.30
C VAL A 137 -0.23 -9.69 -14.89
N ASN A 138 -1.33 -9.66 -14.12
CA ASN A 138 -1.40 -10.15 -12.74
C ASN A 138 -0.33 -9.53 -11.81
N PRO A 139 -0.29 -8.20 -11.71
CA PRO A 139 0.73 -7.56 -10.90
C PRO A 139 0.59 -7.93 -9.43
N VAL A 140 1.73 -8.13 -8.79
CA VAL A 140 1.79 -8.30 -7.34
C VAL A 140 2.02 -6.95 -6.70
N ILE A 141 1.12 -6.57 -5.80
CA ILE A 141 1.15 -5.31 -5.08
C ILE A 141 1.28 -5.60 -3.58
N ALA A 142 2.32 -5.04 -2.96
CA ALA A 142 2.54 -5.14 -1.53
C ALA A 142 2.22 -3.82 -0.85
N SER A 143 1.34 -3.82 0.14
CA SER A 143 0.93 -2.61 0.86
C SER A 143 1.28 -2.71 2.33
N VAL A 144 1.94 -1.68 2.88
CA VAL A 144 2.25 -1.56 4.32
C VAL A 144 1.57 -0.32 4.87
N SER A 145 1.06 -0.40 6.09
CA SER A 145 0.35 0.70 6.75
C SER A 145 1.02 1.09 8.05
N PHE A 146 1.24 2.38 8.25
CA PHE A 146 1.69 2.95 9.52
C PHE A 146 0.77 4.08 9.99
N GLY A 147 0.63 4.24 11.31
CA GLY A 147 -0.20 5.26 11.94
C GLY A 147 -1.66 4.83 12.11
N ALA A 148 -2.59 5.76 11.91
CA ALA A 148 -4.00 5.55 12.20
C ALA A 148 -4.66 4.46 11.36
N THR A 149 -5.60 3.74 11.96
CA THR A 149 -6.38 2.71 11.28
C THR A 149 -7.35 3.30 10.27
N ARG A 150 -7.36 2.77 9.06
CA ARG A 150 -8.32 3.14 8.01
C ARG A 150 -8.94 1.90 7.38
N THR A 151 -10.21 1.98 7.04
CA THR A 151 -10.90 0.90 6.32
C THR A 151 -10.41 0.81 4.88
N PHE A 152 -9.99 -0.36 4.45
CA PHE A 152 -9.67 -0.71 3.07
C PHE A 152 -10.76 -1.62 2.54
N LYS A 153 -11.36 -1.23 1.41
CA LYS A 153 -12.48 -1.98 0.81
C LYS A 153 -12.06 -2.52 -0.54
N PHE A 154 -12.54 -3.72 -0.83
CA PHE A 154 -12.46 -4.38 -2.12
C PHE A 154 -13.87 -4.59 -2.64
N ARG A 155 -14.08 -4.42 -3.95
CA ARG A 155 -15.34 -4.68 -4.64
C ARG A 155 -15.05 -5.38 -5.96
N HIS A 156 -15.77 -6.46 -6.25
CA HIS A 156 -15.62 -7.18 -7.51
C HIS A 156 -16.19 -6.36 -8.66
N ILE A 157 -15.51 -6.32 -9.83
CA ILE A 157 -15.90 -5.44 -10.94
C ILE A 157 -17.17 -5.94 -11.66
N ASP A 158 -17.37 -7.27 -11.75
CA ASP A 158 -18.52 -7.88 -12.43
C ASP A 158 -19.70 -8.14 -11.48
N ASP A 159 -19.49 -8.05 -10.16
CA ASP A 159 -20.52 -8.26 -9.13
C ASP A 159 -20.29 -7.32 -7.95
N HIS A 160 -20.89 -6.16 -7.99
CA HIS A 160 -20.77 -5.13 -6.97
C HIS A 160 -21.39 -5.49 -5.61
N SER A 161 -22.13 -6.60 -5.51
CA SER A 161 -22.59 -7.13 -4.22
C SER A 161 -21.48 -7.82 -3.45
N LEU A 162 -20.44 -8.32 -4.15
CA LEU A 162 -19.26 -8.90 -3.54
C LEU A 162 -18.32 -7.80 -3.05
N VAL A 163 -18.46 -7.46 -1.78
CA VAL A 163 -17.59 -6.49 -1.09
C VAL A 163 -16.84 -7.21 0.04
N ARG A 164 -15.55 -6.89 0.18
CA ARG A 164 -14.73 -7.27 1.33
C ARG A 164 -14.10 -6.01 1.92
N LYS A 165 -13.83 -6.07 3.22
CA LYS A 165 -13.17 -4.97 3.94
C LYS A 165 -12.17 -5.51 4.95
N VAL A 166 -11.14 -4.73 5.19
CA VAL A 166 -10.16 -4.95 6.27
C VAL A 166 -9.81 -3.59 6.88
N GLU A 167 -9.57 -3.58 8.18
CA GLU A 167 -9.07 -2.40 8.88
C GLU A 167 -7.53 -2.43 8.82
N LEU A 168 -6.94 -1.49 8.06
CA LEU A 168 -5.49 -1.35 7.93
C LEU A 168 -4.94 -0.75 9.23
N THR A 169 -4.47 -1.59 10.12
CA THR A 169 -3.87 -1.19 11.40
C THR A 169 -2.39 -0.83 11.26
N ASN A 170 -1.83 -0.20 12.29
CA ASN A 170 -0.41 0.13 12.35
C ASN A 170 0.47 -1.13 12.24
N GLY A 171 1.46 -1.10 11.34
CA GLY A 171 2.38 -2.22 11.11
C GLY A 171 1.81 -3.38 10.28
N MET A 172 0.60 -3.25 9.73
CA MET A 172 -0.01 -4.28 8.89
C MET A 172 0.63 -4.33 7.49
N PHE A 173 0.82 -5.55 6.99
CA PHE A 173 1.22 -5.83 5.62
C PHE A 173 0.11 -6.58 4.87
N VAL A 174 -0.18 -6.15 3.64
CA VAL A 174 -1.18 -6.75 2.73
C VAL A 174 -0.50 -7.07 1.41
N LEU A 175 -0.66 -8.30 0.92
CA LEU A 175 -0.14 -8.75 -0.37
C LEU A 175 -1.28 -9.12 -1.30
N MET A 176 -1.42 -8.37 -2.40
CA MET A 176 -2.40 -8.60 -3.45
C MET A 176 -1.73 -9.28 -4.65
N LYS A 177 -2.27 -10.40 -5.12
CA LYS A 177 -1.68 -11.20 -6.20
C LYS A 177 -2.72 -11.94 -7.04
N GLY A 178 -2.29 -12.67 -8.07
CA GLY A 178 -3.19 -13.31 -9.02
C GLY A 178 -4.03 -12.28 -9.79
N GLU A 179 -5.27 -12.59 -10.09
CA GLU A 179 -6.16 -11.74 -10.87
C GLU A 179 -6.75 -10.55 -10.09
N THR A 180 -6.29 -10.30 -8.85
CA THR A 180 -6.86 -9.26 -7.96
C THR A 180 -6.98 -7.91 -8.67
N GLN A 181 -5.94 -7.45 -9.39
CA GLN A 181 -5.95 -6.15 -10.05
C GLN A 181 -6.76 -6.14 -11.37
N HIS A 182 -7.24 -7.29 -11.84
CA HIS A 182 -8.12 -7.39 -13.00
C HIS A 182 -9.59 -7.52 -12.61
N LYS A 183 -9.87 -8.18 -11.48
CA LYS A 183 -11.21 -8.57 -11.06
C LYS A 183 -11.74 -7.80 -9.86
N TRP A 184 -10.89 -7.10 -9.14
CA TRP A 184 -11.27 -6.34 -7.94
C TRP A 184 -10.73 -4.92 -8.01
N GLU A 185 -11.57 -3.96 -7.71
CA GLU A 185 -11.17 -2.60 -7.39
C GLU A 185 -11.11 -2.39 -5.88
N HIS A 186 -10.31 -1.42 -5.44
CA HIS A 186 -10.13 -1.15 -4.03
C HIS A 186 -10.10 0.35 -3.73
N THR A 187 -10.38 0.71 -2.47
CA THR A 187 -10.50 2.10 -2.02
C THR A 187 -10.18 2.25 -0.54
N ILE A 188 -9.65 3.42 -0.17
CA ILE A 188 -9.68 3.93 1.21
C ILE A 188 -10.66 5.11 1.21
N PRO A 189 -11.92 4.92 1.64
CA PRO A 189 -12.93 5.96 1.60
C PRO A 189 -12.67 7.05 2.62
N LYS A 190 -13.26 8.22 2.40
CA LYS A 190 -13.39 9.25 3.46
C LYS A 190 -14.14 8.68 4.66
N THR A 191 -13.86 9.25 5.82
CA THR A 191 -14.57 8.93 7.06
C THR A 191 -14.87 10.19 7.84
N SER A 192 -16.08 10.25 8.44
CA SER A 192 -16.46 11.30 9.36
C SER A 192 -15.95 11.06 10.79
N ARG A 193 -15.39 9.87 11.06
CA ARG A 193 -14.75 9.60 12.35
C ARG A 193 -13.50 10.48 12.46
N GLN A 194 -13.25 11.00 13.65
CA GLN A 194 -11.97 11.62 13.95
C GLN A 194 -10.88 10.53 13.90
N VAL A 195 -9.93 10.69 13.00
CA VAL A 195 -8.79 9.79 12.84
C VAL A 195 -7.53 10.61 12.66
N ASP A 196 -6.44 10.09 13.20
CA ASP A 196 -5.12 10.69 13.10
C ASP A 196 -4.46 10.37 11.73
N GLN A 197 -3.23 10.80 11.58
CA GLN A 197 -2.42 10.65 10.39
C GLN A 197 -2.09 9.18 10.10
N ARG A 198 -2.07 8.85 8.81
CA ARG A 198 -1.70 7.51 8.31
C ARG A 198 -0.78 7.64 7.10
N ILE A 199 0.24 6.80 7.06
CA ILE A 199 1.09 6.60 5.88
C ILE A 199 0.83 5.19 5.33
N GLY A 200 0.53 5.11 4.04
CA GLY A 200 0.42 3.85 3.29
C GLY A 200 1.54 3.77 2.26
N LEU A 201 2.24 2.65 2.22
CA LEU A 201 3.27 2.34 1.24
C LEU A 201 2.72 1.30 0.28
N THR A 202 2.86 1.52 -1.02
CA THR A 202 2.43 0.59 -2.08
C THR A 202 3.64 0.24 -2.94
N PHE A 203 4.20 -0.95 -2.71
CA PHE A 203 5.34 -1.48 -3.44
C PHE A 203 4.90 -2.19 -4.71
N ARG A 204 5.61 -1.95 -5.81
CA ARG A 204 5.33 -2.47 -7.16
C ARG A 204 6.60 -2.98 -7.84
N ILE A 205 6.40 -3.88 -8.80
CA ILE A 205 7.44 -4.35 -9.71
C ILE A 205 7.17 -3.68 -11.06
N LEU A 206 8.01 -2.73 -11.43
CA LEU A 206 7.96 -2.04 -12.74
C LEU A 206 8.88 -2.77 -13.72
N PHE A 207 8.44 -2.88 -15.00
CA PHE A 207 9.15 -3.62 -16.05
C PHE A 207 9.51 -2.72 -17.25
#